data_c109d9a1684ae134dd5b43a873a808ca
#
_entry.id   c109d9a1684ae134dd5b43a873a808ca
#
_cell.length_a   1.000
_cell.length_b   1.000
_cell.length_c   1.000
_cell.angle_alpha   90.00
_cell.angle_beta   90.00
_cell.angle_gamma   90.00
#
_symmetry.space_group_name_H-M   'P 1'
#
loop_
_entity.id
_entity.type
_entity.pdbx_description
1 polymer ?
#
loop_
_entity_poly.entity_id
_entity_poly.type
_entity_poly.pdbx_seq_one_letter_code
_entity_poly.pdbx_strand_id
1 'polypeptide(L)'
;LVYNVVEISPDGLMHLLLIALGTLILSIASAIFFTHRKTRQRNQSLFNQQSKELLVSLLIPLITGGLLCLVLLFKGFVGILPPLTLIFYGLALVNGSKHTLPEIRNLGLIEICIGLFAVQFIEYGLVLWAFGFGVMQIVYGLIVQKKYPQ
;
A
#
# COMPACT_ATOMS: atom_id res chain seq x y z
N LEU A 1 25.65 11.52 -8.67
CA LEU A 1 24.41 10.84 -8.26
C LEU A 1 24.55 9.37 -8.58
N VAL A 2 25.16 8.63 -7.65
CA VAL A 2 25.33 7.17 -7.77
C VAL A 2 24.00 6.57 -7.37
N TYR A 3 23.17 6.24 -8.35
CA TYR A 3 22.11 5.27 -8.13
C TYR A 3 22.82 3.97 -7.74
N ASN A 4 22.66 3.54 -6.50
CA ASN A 4 23.14 2.23 -6.08
C ASN A 4 22.35 1.18 -6.88
N VAL A 5 22.83 0.84 -8.05
CA VAL A 5 22.42 -0.36 -8.75
C VAL A 5 22.99 -1.51 -7.94
N VAL A 6 22.19 -2.04 -7.04
CA VAL A 6 22.54 -3.27 -6.32
C VAL A 6 22.42 -4.38 -7.37
N GLU A 7 23.55 -4.94 -7.78
CA GLU A 7 23.56 -6.19 -8.54
C GLU A 7 23.02 -7.29 -7.64
N ILE A 8 21.70 -7.50 -7.70
CA ILE A 8 21.08 -8.62 -7.01
C ILE A 8 21.35 -9.86 -7.87
N SER A 9 21.98 -10.87 -7.29
CA SER A 9 22.14 -12.15 -7.97
C SER A 9 20.77 -12.70 -8.40
N PRO A 10 20.67 -13.42 -9.52
CA PRO A 10 19.39 -14.01 -9.98
C PRO A 10 18.68 -14.83 -8.90
N ASP A 11 19.45 -15.56 -8.10
CA ASP A 11 18.93 -16.35 -6.98
C ASP A 11 18.38 -15.46 -5.86
N GLY A 12 19.05 -14.36 -5.54
CA GLY A 12 18.57 -13.37 -4.56
C GLY A 12 17.28 -12.70 -5.00
N LEU A 13 17.16 -12.34 -6.27
CA LEU A 13 15.93 -11.78 -6.84
C LEU A 13 14.77 -12.77 -6.74
N MET A 14 15.02 -14.05 -7.07
CA MET A 14 14.00 -15.10 -6.98
C MET A 14 13.48 -15.26 -5.55
N HIS A 15 14.37 -15.29 -4.55
CA HIS A 15 13.98 -15.38 -3.14
C HIS A 15 13.16 -14.17 -2.69
N LEU A 16 13.56 -12.95 -3.06
CA LEU A 16 12.81 -11.74 -2.75
C LEU A 16 11.40 -11.74 -3.36
N LEU A 17 11.28 -12.16 -4.62
CA LEU A 17 9.97 -12.28 -5.28
C LEU A 17 9.09 -13.34 -4.63
N LEU A 18 9.65 -14.49 -4.24
CA LEU A 18 8.90 -15.53 -3.54
C LEU A 18 8.40 -15.07 -2.17
N ILE A 19 9.24 -14.37 -1.40
CA ILE A 19 8.84 -13.79 -0.11
C ILE A 19 7.76 -12.73 -0.30
N ALA A 20 7.92 -11.83 -1.27
CA ALA A 20 6.95 -10.79 -1.57
C ALA A 20 5.61 -11.39 -2.00
N LEU A 21 5.62 -12.41 -2.86
CA LEU A 21 4.41 -13.09 -3.29
C LEU A 21 3.74 -13.84 -2.13
N GLY A 22 4.52 -14.53 -1.30
CA GLY A 22 4.02 -15.23 -0.12
C GLY A 22 3.36 -14.29 0.89
N THR A 23 3.99 -13.16 1.19
CA THR A 23 3.42 -12.14 2.09
C THR A 23 2.17 -11.50 1.52
N LEU A 24 2.13 -11.25 0.20
CA LEU A 24 0.96 -10.71 -0.48
C LEU A 24 -0.22 -11.69 -0.40
N ILE A 25 -0.01 -12.97 -0.68
CA ILE A 25 -1.05 -14.00 -0.60
C ILE A 25 -1.57 -14.12 0.84
N LEU A 26 -0.68 -14.16 1.83
CA LEU A 26 -1.04 -14.25 3.24
C LEU A 26 -1.85 -13.03 3.70
N SER A 27 -1.46 -11.84 3.26
CA SER A 27 -2.14 -10.57 3.55
C SER A 27 -3.55 -10.55 2.97
N ILE A 28 -3.72 -10.95 1.70
CA ILE A 28 -5.02 -11.03 1.04
C ILE A 28 -5.90 -12.07 1.74
N ALA A 29 -5.37 -13.26 2.04
CA ALA A 29 -6.11 -14.31 2.73
C ALA A 29 -6.59 -13.85 4.11
N SER A 30 -5.72 -13.17 4.89
CA SER A 30 -6.08 -12.59 6.18
C SER A 30 -7.17 -11.52 6.04
N ALA A 31 -7.03 -10.61 5.07
CA ALA A 31 -8.02 -9.56 4.83
C ALA A 31 -9.39 -10.15 4.47
N ILE A 32 -9.44 -11.14 3.58
CA ILE A 32 -10.68 -11.84 3.20
C ILE A 32 -11.28 -12.53 4.43
N PHE A 33 -10.47 -13.25 5.21
CA PHE A 33 -10.94 -13.99 6.39
C PHE A 33 -11.59 -13.04 7.42
N PHE A 34 -10.91 -11.94 7.78
CA PHE A 34 -11.44 -10.96 8.73
C PHE A 34 -12.67 -10.24 8.20
N THR A 35 -12.67 -9.86 6.92
CA THR A 35 -13.80 -9.20 6.28
C THR A 35 -15.01 -10.12 6.24
N HIS A 36 -14.83 -11.38 5.84
CA HIS A 36 -15.91 -12.37 5.77
C HIS A 36 -16.52 -12.63 7.15
N ARG A 37 -15.68 -12.76 8.19
CA ARG A 37 -16.12 -12.96 9.56
C ARG A 37 -16.95 -11.76 10.08
N LYS A 38 -16.50 -10.52 9.79
CA LYS A 38 -17.16 -9.30 10.22
C LYS A 38 -18.50 -9.06 9.48
N THR A 39 -18.56 -9.35 8.19
CA THR A 39 -19.76 -9.19 7.36
C THR A 39 -20.85 -10.19 7.73
N ARG A 40 -20.47 -11.42 8.04
CA ARG A 40 -21.42 -12.46 8.50
C ARG A 40 -22.11 -12.06 9.81
N GLN A 41 -21.45 -11.31 10.69
CA GLN A 41 -22.02 -10.79 11.92
C GLN A 41 -23.04 -9.65 11.69
N ARG A 42 -22.96 -8.92 10.56
CA ARG A 42 -23.80 -7.76 10.26
C ARG A 42 -24.92 -8.02 9.25
N ASN A 43 -25.10 -9.23 8.76
CA ASN A 43 -26.09 -9.58 7.73
C ASN A 43 -26.04 -8.68 6.47
N GLN A 44 -24.88 -8.16 6.12
CA GLN A 44 -24.68 -7.31 4.95
C GLN A 44 -24.04 -8.09 3.80
N SER A 45 -24.48 -7.85 2.58
CA SER A 45 -23.87 -8.43 1.37
C SER A 45 -22.48 -7.83 1.11
N LEU A 46 -21.45 -8.70 0.99
CA LEU A 46 -20.08 -8.30 0.62
C LEU A 46 -19.99 -7.68 -0.80
N PHE A 47 -20.96 -7.96 -1.65
CA PHE A 47 -20.97 -7.57 -3.06
C PHE A 47 -21.96 -6.45 -3.35
N ASN A 48 -21.99 -5.40 -2.51
CA ASN A 48 -22.70 -4.17 -2.87
C ASN A 48 -21.94 -3.44 -3.99
N GLN A 49 -22.69 -2.69 -4.82
CA GLN A 49 -22.15 -1.85 -5.88
C GLN A 49 -21.01 -0.94 -5.36
N GLN A 50 -21.21 -0.34 -4.20
CA GLN A 50 -20.22 0.52 -3.53
C GLN A 50 -18.91 -0.20 -3.20
N SER A 51 -18.98 -1.47 -2.77
CA SER A 51 -17.79 -2.28 -2.49
C SER A 51 -17.00 -2.62 -3.75
N LYS A 52 -17.68 -2.84 -4.87
CA LYS A 52 -17.04 -3.08 -6.18
C LYS A 52 -16.34 -1.82 -6.69
N GLU A 53 -17.00 -0.67 -6.60
CA GLU A 53 -16.43 0.62 -7.01
C GLU A 53 -15.21 0.99 -6.15
N LEU A 54 -15.28 0.75 -4.84
CA LEU A 54 -14.14 0.90 -3.95
C LEU A 54 -12.97 0.01 -4.38
N LEU A 55 -13.23 -1.28 -4.62
CA LEU A 55 -12.21 -2.24 -5.00
C LEU A 55 -11.52 -1.83 -6.31
N VAL A 56 -12.27 -1.47 -7.33
CA VAL A 56 -11.73 -1.01 -8.60
C VAL A 56 -10.89 0.26 -8.42
N SER A 57 -11.39 1.21 -7.62
CA SER A 57 -10.68 2.47 -7.33
C SER A 57 -9.34 2.26 -6.63
N LEU A 58 -9.25 1.23 -5.77
CA LEU A 58 -8.01 0.85 -5.09
C LEU A 58 -7.06 0.05 -6.00
N LEU A 59 -7.62 -0.89 -6.77
CA LEU A 59 -6.81 -1.82 -7.57
C LEU A 59 -6.08 -1.12 -8.72
N ILE A 60 -6.68 -0.14 -9.37
CA ILE A 60 -6.06 0.55 -10.51
C ILE A 60 -4.69 1.15 -10.13
N PRO A 61 -4.58 2.03 -9.12
CA PRO A 61 -3.28 2.58 -8.74
C PRO A 61 -2.32 1.51 -8.19
N LEU A 62 -2.82 0.54 -7.42
CA LEU A 62 -1.98 -0.50 -6.82
C LEU A 62 -1.38 -1.43 -7.88
N ILE A 63 -2.16 -1.85 -8.87
CA ILE A 63 -1.67 -2.70 -9.97
C ILE A 63 -0.67 -1.92 -10.82
N THR A 64 -1.00 -0.68 -11.17
CA THR A 64 -0.10 0.17 -11.96
C THR A 64 1.22 0.41 -11.24
N GLY A 65 1.16 0.76 -9.95
CA GLY A 65 2.34 0.96 -9.11
C GLY A 65 3.14 -0.31 -8.92
N GLY A 66 2.48 -1.45 -8.70
CA GLY A 66 3.12 -2.75 -8.57
C GLY A 66 3.87 -3.18 -9.84
N LEU A 67 3.24 -3.01 -11.00
CA LEU A 67 3.88 -3.30 -12.29
C LEU A 67 5.08 -2.39 -12.54
N LEU A 68 4.96 -1.09 -12.23
CA LEU A 68 6.07 -0.16 -12.35
C LEU A 68 7.23 -0.54 -11.40
N CYS A 69 6.92 -0.89 -10.16
CA CYS A 69 7.92 -1.36 -9.20
C CYS A 69 8.63 -2.64 -9.70
N LEU A 70 7.91 -3.58 -10.30
CA LEU A 70 8.51 -4.78 -10.89
C LEU A 70 9.48 -4.43 -12.05
N VAL A 71 9.07 -3.55 -12.95
CA VAL A 71 9.93 -3.11 -14.05
C VAL A 71 11.22 -2.46 -13.52
N LEU A 72 11.10 -1.60 -12.51
CA LEU A 72 12.25 -0.92 -11.91
C LEU A 72 13.14 -1.89 -11.12
N LEU A 73 12.56 -2.88 -10.47
CA LEU A 73 13.29 -3.95 -9.79
C LEU A 73 14.16 -4.73 -10.77
N PHE A 74 13.61 -5.15 -11.92
CA PHE A 74 14.37 -5.84 -12.96
C PHE A 74 15.45 -4.96 -13.61
N LYS A 75 15.29 -3.64 -13.56
CA LYS A 75 16.31 -2.68 -14.01
C LYS A 75 17.35 -2.33 -12.94
N GLY A 76 17.24 -2.90 -11.73
CA GLY A 76 18.17 -2.66 -10.62
C GLY A 76 17.93 -1.37 -9.83
N PHE A 77 16.85 -0.63 -10.08
CA PHE A 77 16.51 0.61 -9.35
C PHE A 77 15.82 0.32 -8.02
N VAL A 78 16.48 -0.41 -7.13
CA VAL A 78 15.89 -0.88 -5.86
C VAL A 78 15.60 0.25 -4.88
N GLY A 79 16.48 1.25 -4.81
CA GLY A 79 16.36 2.35 -3.84
C GLY A 79 15.12 3.23 -3.98
N ILE A 80 14.53 3.30 -5.18
CA ILE A 80 13.34 4.10 -5.43
C ILE A 80 12.04 3.34 -5.15
N LEU A 81 12.09 2.03 -4.94
CA LEU A 81 10.90 1.20 -4.73
C LEU A 81 10.09 1.60 -3.48
N PRO A 82 10.72 1.79 -2.29
CA PRO A 82 9.97 2.20 -1.10
C PRO A 82 9.20 3.51 -1.29
N PRO A 83 9.81 4.62 -1.80
CA PRO A 83 9.09 5.84 -2.10
C PRO A 83 7.91 5.65 -3.07
N LEU A 84 8.12 4.89 -4.15
CA LEU A 84 7.07 4.65 -5.13
C LEU A 84 5.88 3.88 -4.56
N THR A 85 6.13 2.87 -3.73
CA THR A 85 5.04 2.13 -3.07
C THR A 85 4.19 3.04 -2.18
N LEU A 86 4.80 4.00 -1.45
CA LEU A 86 4.06 5.00 -0.67
C LEU A 86 3.18 5.89 -1.55
N ILE A 87 3.73 6.38 -2.67
CA ILE A 87 3.00 7.27 -3.60
C ILE A 87 1.79 6.53 -4.18
N PHE A 88 1.97 5.34 -4.74
CA PHE A 88 0.89 4.58 -5.36
C PHE A 88 -0.14 4.09 -4.35
N TYR A 89 0.30 3.72 -3.15
CA TYR A 89 -0.60 3.38 -2.06
C TYR A 89 -1.43 4.60 -1.62
N GLY A 90 -0.79 5.75 -1.45
CA GLY A 90 -1.49 7.00 -1.15
C GLY A 90 -2.49 7.40 -2.23
N LEU A 91 -2.14 7.25 -3.51
CA LEU A 91 -3.06 7.48 -4.63
C LEU A 91 -4.26 6.52 -4.58
N ALA A 92 -4.03 5.25 -4.25
CA ALA A 92 -5.10 4.28 -4.06
C ALA A 92 -6.05 4.69 -2.95
N LEU A 93 -5.53 5.13 -1.80
CA LEU A 93 -6.33 5.61 -0.67
C LEU A 93 -7.15 6.85 -1.04
N VAL A 94 -6.54 7.84 -1.70
CA VAL A 94 -7.25 9.06 -2.17
C VAL A 94 -8.37 8.69 -3.13
N ASN A 95 -8.12 7.80 -4.08
CA ASN A 95 -9.13 7.38 -5.03
C ASN A 95 -10.25 6.56 -4.38
N GLY A 96 -9.89 5.63 -3.49
CA GLY A 96 -10.85 4.81 -2.73
C GLY A 96 -11.66 5.61 -1.70
N SER A 97 -11.15 6.74 -1.23
CA SER A 97 -11.83 7.57 -0.22
C SER A 97 -13.17 8.14 -0.69
N LYS A 98 -13.42 8.18 -2.01
CA LYS A 98 -14.70 8.56 -2.58
C LYS A 98 -15.84 7.61 -2.19
N HIS A 99 -15.50 6.37 -1.84
CA HIS A 99 -16.43 5.31 -1.48
C HIS A 99 -16.33 4.90 -0.01
N THR A 100 -15.53 5.63 0.79
CA THR A 100 -15.28 5.33 2.21
C THR A 100 -15.27 6.60 3.07
N LEU A 101 -14.45 6.60 4.12
CA LEU A 101 -14.34 7.68 5.08
C LEU A 101 -13.40 8.80 4.59
N PRO A 102 -13.73 10.08 4.85
CA PRO A 102 -12.89 11.21 4.45
C PRO A 102 -11.49 11.19 5.09
N GLU A 103 -11.34 10.55 6.24
CA GLU A 103 -10.06 10.37 6.92
C GLU A 103 -9.06 9.59 6.07
N ILE A 104 -9.54 8.62 5.30
CA ILE A 104 -8.71 7.81 4.37
C ILE A 104 -8.09 8.68 3.28
N ARG A 105 -8.81 9.71 2.82
CA ARG A 105 -8.27 10.69 1.86
C ARG A 105 -7.09 11.45 2.45
N ASN A 106 -7.22 11.92 3.71
CA ASN A 106 -6.15 12.67 4.37
C ASN A 106 -4.93 11.79 4.58
N LEU A 107 -5.12 10.54 5.01
CA LEU A 107 -4.03 9.56 5.11
C LEU A 107 -3.33 9.37 3.76
N GLY A 108 -4.10 9.17 2.68
CA GLY A 108 -3.55 9.01 1.33
C GLY A 108 -2.73 10.21 0.87
N LEU A 109 -3.19 11.45 1.15
CA LEU A 109 -2.43 12.66 0.83
C LEU A 109 -1.12 12.75 1.61
N ILE A 110 -1.12 12.38 2.89
CA ILE A 110 0.09 12.34 3.72
C ILE A 110 1.08 11.30 3.19
N GLU A 111 0.60 10.11 2.82
CA GLU A 111 1.44 9.04 2.24
C GLU A 111 2.09 9.49 0.93
N ILE A 112 1.36 10.21 0.06
CA ILE A 112 1.90 10.78 -1.18
C ILE A 112 2.99 11.81 -0.84
N CYS A 113 2.75 12.71 0.10
CA CYS A 113 3.74 13.73 0.50
C CYS A 113 5.02 13.08 1.06
N ILE A 114 4.88 12.08 1.95
CA ILE A 114 6.02 11.32 2.49
C ILE A 114 6.77 10.62 1.36
N GLY A 115 6.05 9.98 0.44
CA GLY A 115 6.63 9.29 -0.70
C GLY A 115 7.41 10.22 -1.63
N LEU A 116 6.86 11.40 -1.96
CA LEU A 116 7.54 12.41 -2.77
C LEU A 116 8.79 12.96 -2.08
N PHE A 117 8.71 13.18 -0.76
CA PHE A 117 9.88 13.60 0.02
C PHE A 117 10.94 12.49 0.05
N ALA A 118 10.54 11.23 0.16
CA ALA A 118 11.44 10.08 0.14
C ALA A 118 12.13 9.87 -1.23
N VAL A 119 11.49 10.25 -2.34
CA VAL A 119 12.14 10.28 -3.67
C VAL A 119 13.30 11.28 -3.70
N GLN A 120 13.13 12.43 -3.05
CA GLN A 120 14.20 13.45 -2.98
C GLN A 120 15.37 12.98 -2.11
N PHE A 121 15.08 12.22 -1.05
CA PHE A 121 16.06 11.74 -0.07
C PHE A 121 16.06 10.20 -0.04
N ILE A 122 16.50 9.58 -1.12
CA ILE A 122 16.46 8.11 -1.33
C ILE A 122 17.18 7.36 -0.19
N GLU A 123 18.23 7.94 0.39
CA GLU A 123 18.96 7.36 1.52
C GLU A 123 18.08 7.09 2.75
N TYR A 124 17.07 7.93 2.95
CA TYR A 124 16.07 7.79 4.02
C TYR A 124 14.77 7.11 3.56
N GLY A 125 14.72 6.65 2.31
CA GLY A 125 13.53 6.10 1.68
C GLY A 125 12.90 4.96 2.47
N LEU A 126 13.72 4.04 3.01
CA LEU A 126 13.25 2.91 3.80
C LEU A 126 12.71 3.34 5.17
N VAL A 127 13.35 4.32 5.82
CA VAL A 127 12.89 4.87 7.11
C VAL A 127 11.57 5.61 6.94
N LEU A 128 11.46 6.44 5.91
CA LEU A 128 10.23 7.15 5.57
C LEU A 128 9.09 6.20 5.17
N TRP A 129 9.43 5.13 4.48
CA TRP A 129 8.51 4.04 4.16
C TRP A 129 7.97 3.35 5.43
N ALA A 130 8.84 3.00 6.36
CA ALA A 130 8.45 2.41 7.63
C ALA A 130 7.60 3.39 8.48
N PHE A 131 7.90 4.68 8.42
CA PHE A 131 7.10 5.72 9.08
C PHE A 131 5.70 5.83 8.48
N GLY A 132 5.57 5.91 7.14
CA GLY A 132 4.29 5.97 6.45
C GLY A 132 3.44 4.73 6.73
N PHE A 133 3.92 3.55 6.36
CA PHE A 133 3.18 2.30 6.56
C PHE A 133 3.06 1.85 8.03
N GLY A 134 3.93 2.30 8.91
CA GLY A 134 3.87 1.98 10.34
C GLY A 134 3.10 3.03 11.14
N VAL A 135 3.77 4.14 11.44
CA VAL A 135 3.24 5.14 12.38
C VAL A 135 1.94 5.77 11.87
N MET A 136 1.90 6.18 10.60
CA MET A 136 0.71 6.85 10.05
C MET A 136 -0.51 5.94 10.01
N GLN A 137 -0.34 4.66 9.68
CA GLN A 137 -1.44 3.68 9.66
C GLN A 137 -2.01 3.46 11.07
N ILE A 138 -1.16 3.37 12.10
CA ILE A 138 -1.58 3.21 13.49
C ILE A 138 -2.34 4.46 13.96
N VAL A 139 -1.79 5.65 13.72
CA VAL A 139 -2.41 6.94 14.11
C VAL A 139 -3.80 7.08 13.49
N TYR A 140 -3.91 6.86 12.18
CA TYR A 140 -5.21 6.96 11.49
C TYR A 140 -6.18 5.86 11.89
N GLY A 141 -5.69 4.64 12.14
CA GLY A 141 -6.50 3.57 12.68
C GLY A 141 -7.14 3.95 14.03
N LEU A 142 -6.36 4.55 14.93
CA LEU A 142 -6.86 5.03 16.22
C LEU A 142 -7.83 6.21 16.08
N ILE A 143 -7.59 7.14 15.16
CA ILE A 143 -8.48 8.26 14.87
C ILE A 143 -9.84 7.75 14.39
N VAL A 144 -9.85 6.84 13.43
CA VAL A 144 -11.08 6.25 12.89
C VAL A 144 -11.83 5.48 13.95
N GLN A 145 -11.13 4.70 14.78
CA GLN A 145 -11.75 3.95 15.88
C GLN A 145 -12.41 4.86 16.92
N LYS A 146 -11.77 6.00 17.26
CA LYS A 146 -12.36 6.98 18.20
C LYS A 146 -13.55 7.71 17.60
N LYS A 147 -13.50 8.03 16.32
CA LYS A 147 -14.56 8.82 15.65
C LYS A 147 -15.79 7.98 15.31
N TYR A 148 -15.59 6.69 15.04
CA TYR A 148 -16.63 5.74 14.66
C TYR A 148 -16.59 4.52 15.58
N PRO A 149 -16.97 4.67 16.87
CA PRO A 149 -17.03 3.54 17.81
C PRO A 149 -18.01 2.48 17.30
N GLN A 150 -17.58 1.21 17.39
CA GLN A 150 -18.38 0.05 16.95
C GLN A 150 -19.29 -0.45 18.06
#